data_f8c93a6f691a5d76d4283fbed265e641
#
_entry.id   f8c93a6f691a5d76d4283fbed265e641
#
_cell.length_a   1.000
_cell.length_b   1.000
_cell.length_c   1.000
_cell.angle_alpha   90.00
_cell.angle_beta   90.00
_cell.angle_gamma   90.00
#
_symmetry.space_group_name_H-M   'P 1'
#
loop_
_entity.id
_entity.type
_entity.pdbx_description
1 polymer ?
#
loop_
_entity_poly.entity_id
_entity_poly.type
_entity_poly.pdbx_seq_one_letter_code
_entity_poly.pdbx_strand_id
1 'polypeptide(L)'
;MSHDLKLERLFDAAPEVVFDAFTDPQAQKELYADAPDWIVEAECDLRVGGRCTIAFGPPGITPARESNVFQVVDRPRRLVYRSTMTMPDGSSVDTGMEVTFQEQDGRTRMTIVQNAFPTAEARDEFAGGWPSILDGLGRAVAARVTDRS
;
A
#
# COMPACT_ATOMS: atom_id res chain seq x y z
N MET A 1 16.03 10.66 16.77
CA MET A 1 15.83 9.24 16.44
C MET A 1 14.75 9.12 15.40
N SER A 2 15.00 8.30 14.39
CA SER A 2 13.97 8.02 13.41
C SER A 2 12.97 7.01 13.98
N HIS A 3 11.71 7.17 13.62
CA HIS A 3 10.66 6.22 13.96
C HIS A 3 10.32 5.45 12.70
N ASP A 4 10.70 4.18 12.66
CA ASP A 4 10.52 3.34 11.48
C ASP A 4 9.58 2.19 11.79
N LEU A 5 8.90 1.72 10.75
CA LEU A 5 8.00 0.58 10.80
C LEU A 5 8.47 -0.45 9.78
N LYS A 6 8.59 -1.70 10.19
CA LYS A 6 8.92 -2.80 9.28
C LYS A 6 7.89 -3.90 9.41
N LEU A 7 7.33 -4.32 8.28
CA LEU A 7 6.35 -5.39 8.22
C LEU A 7 6.75 -6.39 7.14
N GLU A 8 6.45 -7.65 7.38
CA GLU A 8 6.66 -8.72 6.39
C GLU A 8 5.41 -9.57 6.29
N ARG A 9 5.10 -10.02 5.07
CA ARG A 9 4.01 -10.98 4.85
C ARG A 9 4.36 -11.88 3.69
N LEU A 10 4.01 -13.17 3.83
CA LEU A 10 4.19 -14.15 2.78
C LEU A 10 2.88 -14.32 2.01
N PHE A 11 2.95 -14.21 0.68
CA PHE A 11 1.79 -14.39 -0.20
C PHE A 11 2.00 -15.64 -1.06
N ASP A 12 0.93 -16.40 -1.27
CA ASP A 12 0.96 -17.64 -2.04
C ASP A 12 0.78 -17.37 -3.54
N ALA A 13 1.71 -16.61 -4.10
CA ALA A 13 1.74 -16.26 -5.52
C ALA A 13 3.13 -15.73 -5.88
N ALA A 14 3.44 -15.71 -7.18
CA ALA A 14 4.69 -15.18 -7.69
C ALA A 14 4.80 -13.66 -7.49
N PRO A 15 6.03 -13.11 -7.41
CA PRO A 15 6.23 -11.67 -7.21
C PRO A 15 5.50 -10.77 -8.21
N GLU A 16 5.41 -11.16 -9.47
CA GLU A 16 4.69 -10.40 -10.50
C GLU A 16 3.22 -10.21 -10.12
N VAL A 17 2.59 -11.25 -9.59
CA VAL A 17 1.18 -11.21 -9.19
C VAL A 17 0.98 -10.27 -8.00
N VAL A 18 1.85 -10.39 -6.98
CA VAL A 18 1.75 -9.57 -5.77
C VAL A 18 2.06 -8.11 -6.09
N PHE A 19 3.12 -7.86 -6.84
CA PHE A 19 3.49 -6.51 -7.26
C PHE A 19 2.35 -5.83 -8.03
N ASP A 20 1.80 -6.53 -9.03
CA ASP A 20 0.74 -5.98 -9.87
C ASP A 20 -0.53 -5.72 -9.06
N ALA A 21 -0.90 -6.60 -8.15
CA ALA A 21 -2.07 -6.39 -7.28
C ALA A 21 -1.86 -5.19 -6.36
N PHE A 22 -0.66 -5.02 -5.81
CA PHE A 22 -0.37 -3.91 -4.90
C PHE A 22 -0.43 -2.54 -5.61
N THR A 23 -0.10 -2.49 -6.89
CA THR A 23 -0.01 -1.24 -7.66
C THR A 23 -1.22 -0.99 -8.55
N ASP A 24 -2.19 -1.90 -8.60
CA ASP A 24 -3.38 -1.78 -9.45
C ASP A 24 -4.45 -0.93 -8.75
N PRO A 25 -4.88 0.20 -9.34
CA PRO A 25 -5.94 1.01 -8.75
C PRO A 25 -7.25 0.24 -8.49
N GLN A 26 -7.59 -0.74 -9.30
CA GLN A 26 -8.80 -1.54 -9.06
C GLN A 26 -8.66 -2.40 -7.80
N ALA A 27 -7.50 -3.01 -7.58
CA ALA A 27 -7.23 -3.78 -6.37
C ALA A 27 -7.18 -2.87 -5.14
N GLN A 28 -6.64 -1.66 -5.28
CA GLN A 28 -6.53 -0.71 -4.18
C GLN A 28 -7.89 -0.33 -3.59
N LYS A 29 -8.96 -0.43 -4.36
CA LYS A 29 -10.32 -0.21 -3.84
C LYS A 29 -10.68 -1.20 -2.74
N GLU A 30 -10.18 -2.42 -2.82
CA GLU A 30 -10.38 -3.43 -1.77
C GLU A 30 -9.41 -3.27 -0.62
N LEU A 31 -8.17 -2.87 -0.92
CA LEU A 31 -7.13 -2.72 0.09
C LEU A 31 -7.49 -1.64 1.13
N TYR A 32 -8.07 -0.54 0.69
CA TYR A 32 -8.29 0.64 1.53
C TYR A 32 -9.70 0.75 2.11
N ALA A 33 -10.63 -0.12 1.73
CA ALA A 33 -11.98 -0.11 2.27
C ALA A 33 -12.06 -0.89 3.57
N ASP A 34 -12.17 -0.19 4.71
CA ASP A 34 -12.34 -0.83 6.03
C ASP A 34 -13.73 -1.44 6.21
N ALA A 35 -14.70 -0.97 5.45
CA ALA A 35 -16.07 -1.45 5.51
C ALA A 35 -16.64 -1.49 4.10
N PRO A 36 -17.67 -2.33 3.84
CA PRO A 36 -18.22 -2.50 2.48
C PRO A 36 -18.80 -1.23 1.87
N ASP A 37 -19.22 -0.27 2.68
CA ASP A 37 -19.82 0.98 2.19
C ASP A 37 -18.79 2.09 1.96
N TRP A 38 -17.51 1.86 2.29
CA TRP A 38 -16.47 2.86 2.06
C TRP A 38 -16.28 3.14 0.59
N ILE A 39 -16.03 4.41 0.27
CA ILE A 39 -15.72 4.85 -1.08
C ILE A 39 -14.21 4.95 -1.21
N VAL A 40 -13.66 4.31 -2.23
CA VAL A 40 -12.22 4.37 -2.53
C VAL A 40 -12.07 4.79 -3.98
N GLU A 41 -11.32 5.87 -4.19
CA GLU A 41 -10.94 6.34 -5.52
C GLU A 41 -9.41 6.27 -5.64
N ALA A 42 -8.92 5.63 -6.69
CA ALA A 42 -7.50 5.40 -6.86
C ALA A 42 -7.07 5.63 -8.30
N GLU A 43 -5.93 6.30 -8.47
CA GLU A 43 -5.27 6.49 -9.75
C GLU A 43 -3.78 6.24 -9.55
N CYS A 44 -3.10 5.67 -10.54
CA CYS A 44 -1.68 5.38 -10.40
C CYS A 44 -0.96 5.54 -11.74
N ASP A 45 0.10 6.36 -11.74
CA ASP A 45 1.06 6.48 -12.83
C ASP A 45 2.34 5.79 -12.37
N LEU A 46 2.48 4.51 -12.70
CA LEU A 46 3.54 3.64 -12.18
C LEU A 46 4.83 3.80 -12.98
N ARG A 47 5.54 4.89 -12.68
CA ARG A 47 6.86 5.18 -13.26
C ARG A 47 7.64 6.07 -12.32
N VAL A 48 8.94 6.13 -12.51
CA VAL A 48 9.79 7.06 -11.72
C VAL A 48 9.30 8.49 -11.98
N GLY A 49 9.07 9.24 -10.91
CA GLY A 49 8.48 10.58 -10.96
C GLY A 49 6.97 10.59 -11.09
N GLY A 50 6.34 9.43 -11.33
CA GLY A 50 4.89 9.32 -11.39
C GLY A 50 4.25 9.35 -10.01
N ARG A 51 2.94 9.55 -9.97
CA ARG A 51 2.18 9.71 -8.74
C ARG A 51 1.02 8.74 -8.68
N CYS A 52 0.85 8.11 -7.52
CA CYS A 52 -0.29 7.28 -7.19
C CYS A 52 -1.09 8.01 -6.12
N THR A 53 -2.41 8.17 -6.33
CA THR A 53 -3.27 8.83 -5.34
C THR A 53 -4.44 7.92 -4.98
N ILE A 54 -4.75 7.85 -3.69
CA ILE A 54 -5.85 7.03 -3.18
C ILE A 54 -6.62 7.88 -2.18
N ALA A 55 -7.93 8.06 -2.43
CA ALA A 55 -8.84 8.72 -1.49
C ALA A 55 -9.80 7.66 -0.96
N PHE A 56 -10.01 7.62 0.36
CA PHE A 56 -10.81 6.57 0.96
C PHE A 56 -11.49 7.04 2.24
N GLY A 57 -12.67 6.49 2.49
CA GLY A 57 -13.42 6.78 3.70
C GLY A 57 -14.89 6.46 3.57
N PRO A 58 -15.64 6.59 4.69
CA PRO A 58 -17.09 6.38 4.67
C PRO A 58 -17.80 7.42 3.82
N PRO A 59 -18.99 7.08 3.26
CA PRO A 59 -19.76 8.06 2.48
C PRO A 59 -20.22 9.23 3.37
N GLY A 60 -20.24 10.44 2.79
CA GLY A 60 -20.69 11.64 3.48
C GLY A 60 -19.64 12.28 4.40
N ILE A 61 -18.44 11.72 4.47
CA ILE A 61 -17.32 12.24 5.29
C ILE A 61 -16.17 12.58 4.35
N THR A 62 -15.44 13.64 4.66
CA THR A 62 -14.24 14.01 3.89
C THR A 62 -13.26 12.84 3.91
N PRO A 63 -12.82 12.34 2.73
CA PRO A 63 -11.94 11.19 2.70
C PRO A 63 -10.53 11.51 3.19
N ALA A 64 -9.85 10.49 3.71
CA ALA A 64 -8.39 10.52 3.82
C ALA A 64 -7.80 10.38 2.41
N ARG A 65 -6.61 10.95 2.21
CA ARG A 65 -5.92 10.90 0.90
C ARG A 65 -4.48 10.47 1.09
N GLU A 66 -4.07 9.49 0.32
CA GLU A 66 -2.66 9.09 0.24
C GLU A 66 -2.13 9.51 -1.13
N SER A 67 -0.98 10.16 -1.14
CA SER A 67 -0.31 10.57 -2.37
C SER A 67 1.12 10.03 -2.33
N ASN A 68 1.48 9.22 -3.32
CA ASN A 68 2.78 8.57 -3.41
C ASN A 68 3.50 9.00 -4.68
N VAL A 69 4.77 9.42 -4.55
CA VAL A 69 5.61 9.79 -5.69
C VAL A 69 6.75 8.78 -5.78
N PHE A 70 6.84 8.09 -6.90
CA PHE A 70 7.81 7.00 -7.08
C PHE A 70 9.21 7.51 -7.35
N GLN A 71 10.20 6.94 -6.64
CA GLN A 71 11.62 7.18 -6.85
C GLN A 71 12.30 5.99 -7.53
N VAL A 72 11.82 4.77 -7.23
CA VAL A 72 12.29 3.53 -7.86
C VAL A 72 11.07 2.69 -8.21
N VAL A 73 11.01 2.22 -9.44
CA VAL A 73 10.02 1.25 -9.90
C VAL A 73 10.79 0.13 -10.58
N ASP A 74 11.05 -0.95 -9.86
CA ASP A 74 11.78 -2.12 -10.36
C ASP A 74 10.86 -3.34 -10.25
N ARG A 75 9.98 -3.48 -11.23
CA ARG A 75 9.01 -4.57 -11.26
C ARG A 75 9.70 -5.90 -11.56
N PRO A 76 9.43 -6.95 -10.85
CA PRO A 76 8.49 -7.13 -9.75
C PRO A 76 9.15 -7.14 -8.36
N ARG A 77 10.33 -6.52 -8.22
CA ARG A 77 11.19 -6.71 -7.06
C ARG A 77 11.11 -5.60 -6.02
N ARG A 78 10.95 -4.34 -6.45
CA ARG A 78 11.16 -3.23 -5.52
C ARG A 78 10.43 -1.96 -5.94
N LEU A 79 9.85 -1.28 -4.94
CA LEU A 79 9.30 0.07 -5.08
C LEU A 79 9.90 0.95 -3.99
N VAL A 80 10.29 2.16 -4.34
CA VAL A 80 10.65 3.20 -3.36
C VAL A 80 9.84 4.44 -3.69
N TYR A 81 9.17 5.00 -2.70
CA TYR A 81 8.36 6.19 -2.93
C TYR A 81 8.23 7.03 -1.67
N ARG A 82 7.92 8.31 -1.87
CA ARG A 82 7.54 9.23 -0.81
C ARG A 82 6.02 9.22 -0.69
N SER A 83 5.52 9.12 0.54
CA SER A 83 4.09 9.02 0.80
C SER A 83 3.63 10.16 1.68
N THR A 84 2.55 10.83 1.28
CA THR A 84 1.88 11.85 2.08
C THR A 84 0.47 11.36 2.36
N MET A 85 0.14 11.19 3.64
CA MET A 85 -1.20 10.84 4.08
C MET A 85 -1.86 12.09 4.66
N THR A 86 -2.96 12.55 4.05
CA THR A 86 -3.75 13.68 4.53
C THR A 86 -5.02 13.14 5.17
N MET A 87 -5.23 13.49 6.43
CA MET A 87 -6.37 13.04 7.20
C MET A 87 -7.59 13.91 6.93
N PRO A 88 -8.81 13.45 7.30
CA PRO A 88 -10.02 14.24 7.07
C PRO A 88 -10.02 15.62 7.72
N ASP A 89 -9.27 15.81 8.82
CA ASP A 89 -9.14 17.09 9.50
C ASP A 89 -8.13 18.06 8.83
N GLY A 90 -7.49 17.62 7.74
CA GLY A 90 -6.50 18.41 7.02
C GLY A 90 -5.06 18.23 7.48
N SER A 91 -4.83 17.52 8.58
CA SER A 91 -3.46 17.21 9.01
C SER A 91 -2.82 16.19 8.07
N SER A 92 -1.49 16.23 7.94
CA SER A 92 -0.78 15.32 7.05
C SER A 92 0.47 14.74 7.69
N VAL A 93 0.85 13.56 7.21
CA VAL A 93 2.06 12.85 7.63
C VAL A 93 2.82 12.44 6.39
N ASP A 94 4.08 12.89 6.29
CA ASP A 94 4.99 12.52 5.20
C ASP A 94 5.92 11.40 5.66
N THR A 95 6.02 10.35 4.87
CA THR A 95 6.89 9.21 5.16
C THR A 95 7.63 8.76 3.92
N GLY A 96 8.68 7.95 4.12
CA GLY A 96 9.36 7.25 3.03
C GLY A 96 8.93 5.79 3.03
N MET A 97 8.81 5.20 1.86
CA MET A 97 8.41 3.81 1.70
C MET A 97 9.42 3.04 0.86
N GLU A 98 9.77 1.85 1.32
CA GLU A 98 10.47 0.86 0.52
C GLU A 98 9.72 -0.45 0.62
N VAL A 99 9.30 -1.00 -0.52
CA VAL A 99 8.59 -2.27 -0.58
C VAL A 99 9.39 -3.21 -1.47
N THR A 100 9.73 -4.39 -0.94
CA THR A 100 10.43 -5.43 -1.69
C THR A 100 9.57 -6.67 -1.79
N PHE A 101 9.69 -7.37 -2.93
CA PHE A 101 8.93 -8.57 -3.26
C PHE A 101 9.94 -9.65 -3.62
N GLN A 102 10.22 -10.52 -2.66
CA GLN A 102 11.26 -11.55 -2.82
C GLN A 102 10.60 -12.90 -3.09
N GLU A 103 11.01 -13.56 -4.19
CA GLU A 103 10.57 -14.91 -4.50
C GLU A 103 11.12 -15.88 -3.47
N GLN A 104 10.27 -16.78 -2.98
CA GLN A 104 10.65 -17.78 -2.00
C GLN A 104 9.80 -19.05 -2.22
N ASP A 105 10.36 -20.05 -2.88
CA ASP A 105 9.71 -21.34 -3.13
C ASP A 105 8.34 -21.19 -3.83
N GLY A 106 8.29 -20.33 -4.88
CA GLY A 106 7.07 -20.10 -5.62
C GLY A 106 6.12 -19.09 -4.99
N ARG A 107 6.44 -18.60 -3.81
CA ARG A 107 5.68 -17.61 -3.08
C ARG A 107 6.43 -16.28 -3.07
N THR A 108 5.83 -15.27 -2.46
CA THR A 108 6.46 -13.95 -2.35
C THR A 108 6.50 -13.51 -0.91
N ARG A 109 7.70 -13.21 -0.43
CA ARG A 109 7.89 -12.48 0.84
C ARG A 109 7.88 -10.99 0.51
N MET A 110 6.85 -10.30 0.96
CA MET A 110 6.73 -8.87 0.83
C MET A 110 7.22 -8.20 2.10
N THR A 111 8.20 -7.31 1.97
CA THR A 111 8.73 -6.56 3.10
C THR A 111 8.43 -5.08 2.87
N ILE A 112 7.82 -4.45 3.86
CA ILE A 112 7.48 -3.04 3.84
C ILE A 112 8.29 -2.34 4.91
N VAL A 113 9.06 -1.33 4.51
CA VAL A 113 9.75 -0.44 5.44
C VAL A 113 9.18 0.96 5.23
N GLN A 114 8.55 1.49 6.26
CA GLN A 114 8.03 2.86 6.27
C GLN A 114 8.83 3.66 7.29
N ASN A 115 9.44 4.75 6.87
CA ASN A 115 10.37 5.50 7.69
C ASN A 115 10.01 6.98 7.76
N ALA A 116 10.76 7.72 8.57
CA ALA A 116 10.61 9.17 8.72
C ALA A 116 9.27 9.59 9.35
N PHE A 117 8.66 8.71 10.14
CA PHE A 117 7.50 9.12 10.93
C PHE A 117 7.90 10.25 11.89
N PRO A 118 7.06 11.29 12.02
CA PRO A 118 7.38 12.40 12.92
C PRO A 118 7.37 12.03 14.39
N THR A 119 6.54 11.05 14.78
CA THR A 119 6.40 10.59 16.17
C THR A 119 6.21 9.09 16.23
N ALA A 120 6.48 8.50 17.39
CA ALA A 120 6.19 7.10 17.64
C ALA A 120 4.68 6.82 17.57
N GLU A 121 3.86 7.79 17.97
CA GLU A 121 2.41 7.65 17.93
C GLU A 121 1.90 7.52 16.50
N ALA A 122 2.40 8.36 15.58
CA ALA A 122 2.05 8.27 14.16
C ALA A 122 2.45 6.91 13.59
N ARG A 123 3.66 6.44 13.91
CA ARG A 123 4.13 5.12 13.49
C ARG A 123 3.19 4.02 13.98
N ASP A 124 2.77 4.07 15.23
CA ASP A 124 1.92 3.05 15.82
C ASP A 124 0.52 3.05 15.20
N GLU A 125 -0.01 4.23 14.87
CA GLU A 125 -1.30 4.33 14.16
C GLU A 125 -1.23 3.67 12.78
N PHE A 126 -0.17 3.93 12.02
CA PHE A 126 0.02 3.29 10.71
C PHE A 126 0.23 1.79 10.86
N ALA A 127 0.96 1.36 11.88
CA ALA A 127 1.14 -0.07 12.16
C ALA A 127 -0.19 -0.76 12.40
N GLY A 128 -1.14 -0.07 13.04
CA GLY A 128 -2.49 -0.60 13.28
C GLY A 128 -3.34 -0.72 12.01
N GLY A 129 -3.07 0.10 10.99
CA GLY A 129 -3.83 0.09 9.73
C GLY A 129 -3.31 -0.90 8.68
N TRP A 130 -2.03 -1.23 8.72
CA TRP A 130 -1.42 -2.09 7.70
C TRP A 130 -2.01 -3.50 7.60
N PRO A 131 -2.36 -4.20 8.70
CA PRO A 131 -2.92 -5.55 8.59
C PRO A 131 -4.17 -5.62 7.71
N SER A 132 -5.06 -4.65 7.80
CA SER A 132 -6.26 -4.58 6.96
C SER A 132 -5.90 -4.46 5.47
N ILE A 133 -4.92 -3.60 5.15
CA ILE A 133 -4.44 -3.42 3.78
C ILE A 133 -3.82 -4.72 3.25
N LEU A 134 -2.99 -5.36 4.05
CA LEU A 134 -2.33 -6.62 3.65
C LEU A 134 -3.33 -7.76 3.50
N ASP A 135 -4.36 -7.82 4.33
CA ASP A 135 -5.44 -8.80 4.17
C ASP A 135 -6.19 -8.57 2.86
N GLY A 136 -6.49 -7.32 2.53
CA GLY A 136 -7.10 -6.94 1.25
C GLY A 136 -6.21 -7.33 0.07
N LEU A 137 -4.90 -7.11 0.19
CA LEU A 137 -3.94 -7.53 -0.83
C LEU A 137 -3.98 -9.04 -1.02
N GLY A 138 -4.06 -9.80 0.07
CA GLY A 138 -4.18 -11.26 -0.02
C GLY A 138 -5.41 -11.70 -0.82
N ARG A 139 -6.54 -11.04 -0.63
CA ARG A 139 -7.76 -11.33 -1.39
C ARG A 139 -7.59 -10.97 -2.88
N ALA A 140 -6.98 -9.83 -3.18
CA ALA A 140 -6.72 -9.40 -4.56
C ALA A 140 -5.75 -10.35 -5.26
N VAL A 141 -4.71 -10.82 -4.57
CA VAL A 141 -3.76 -11.79 -5.08
C VAL A 141 -4.47 -13.12 -5.39
N ALA A 142 -5.29 -13.62 -4.46
CA ALA A 142 -6.03 -14.86 -4.65
C ALA A 142 -6.97 -14.79 -5.86
N ALA A 143 -7.64 -13.67 -6.05
CA ALA A 143 -8.53 -13.45 -7.20
C ALA A 143 -7.74 -13.49 -8.53
N ARG A 144 -6.56 -12.89 -8.58
CA ARG A 144 -5.71 -12.89 -9.79
C ARG A 144 -5.22 -14.29 -10.12
N VAL A 145 -4.84 -15.07 -9.14
CA VAL A 145 -4.39 -16.47 -9.33
C VAL A 145 -5.53 -17.31 -9.88
N THR A 146 -6.73 -17.16 -9.35
CA THR A 146 -7.92 -17.88 -9.82
C THR A 146 -8.25 -17.52 -11.27
N ASP A 147 -8.18 -16.22 -11.63
CA ASP A 147 -8.49 -15.74 -12.97
C ASP A 147 -7.50 -16.22 -14.02
N ARG A 148 -6.28 -16.61 -13.59
CA ARG A 148 -5.22 -17.09 -14.51
C ARG A 148 -5.24 -18.59 -14.71
N SER A 149 -6.02 -19.33 -13.98
CA SER A 149 -6.08 -20.80 -14.06
C SER A 149 -7.03 -21.32 -15.13
#